data_e384e64c7c43656b1bf9cf004f041107
#
_entry.id   e384e64c7c43656b1bf9cf004f041107
#
_cell.length_a   1.000
_cell.length_b   1.000
_cell.length_c   1.000
_cell.angle_alpha   90.00
_cell.angle_beta   90.00
_cell.angle_gamma   90.00
#
_symmetry.space_group_name_H-M   'P 1'
#
loop_
_entity.id
_entity.type
_entity.pdbx_description
1 polymer ?
#
loop_
_entity_poly.entity_id
_entity_poly.type
_entity_poly.pdbx_seq_one_letter_code
_entity_poly.pdbx_strand_id
1 'polypeptide(L)'
;LPMTSLGTVVAENAIRFLGHDTHQHDEPHLVYVVTGTARLLADGEEWQLGRHEAVWLAPQVPHALRIEPGGMALGPYLNPGDLPRRRVQPLGAVPAIVEVMTTALGAAPSTREQVLPFRQALGRVLRGVSRQYFPIVLPTHPAVRALAREALRTRTATLERLAADHRMSPRQVQRVFLDETGLPFTRWRNRARMNAAVEHLRGGGELTAAARAAGYATRAGLLRALSRESGVPVSALTSDPAGALGAR
;
A
#
# COMPACT_ATOMS: atom_id res chain seq x y z
N LEU A 1 -25.01 12.26 -30.15
CA LEU A 1 -25.70 11.10 -29.59
C LEU A 1 -25.97 11.40 -28.13
N PRO A 2 -27.22 11.29 -27.63
CA PRO A 2 -27.49 11.50 -26.23
C PRO A 2 -26.75 10.37 -25.44
N MET A 3 -25.98 10.75 -24.44
CA MET A 3 -25.42 9.80 -23.49
C MET A 3 -26.59 9.13 -22.75
N THR A 4 -26.88 7.92 -23.16
CA THR A 4 -27.79 7.02 -22.42
C THR A 4 -27.26 6.94 -20.99
N SER A 5 -28.11 7.23 -20.02
CA SER A 5 -27.80 7.12 -18.60
C SER A 5 -27.16 5.76 -18.34
N LEU A 6 -25.88 5.74 -18.03
CA LEU A 6 -25.28 4.63 -17.33
C LEU A 6 -26.14 4.40 -16.09
N GLY A 7 -26.74 3.22 -15.99
CA GLY A 7 -27.70 2.88 -14.95
C GLY A 7 -27.17 3.31 -13.58
N THR A 8 -28.08 3.51 -12.64
CA THR A 8 -27.84 4.07 -11.31
C THR A 8 -26.62 3.42 -10.64
N VAL A 9 -25.43 3.97 -10.91
CA VAL A 9 -24.20 3.53 -10.27
C VAL A 9 -24.34 3.88 -8.80
N VAL A 10 -24.19 2.92 -7.92
CA VAL A 10 -24.13 3.18 -6.48
C VAL A 10 -23.04 4.23 -6.26
N ALA A 11 -23.33 5.29 -5.51
CA ALA A 11 -22.42 6.43 -5.33
C ALA A 11 -20.99 5.98 -4.92
N GLU A 12 -20.90 4.87 -4.24
CA GLU A 12 -19.67 4.20 -3.78
C GLU A 12 -18.78 3.65 -4.92
N ASN A 13 -19.37 3.38 -6.09
CA ASN A 13 -18.67 2.86 -7.26
C ASN A 13 -18.66 3.85 -8.42
N ALA A 14 -18.94 5.12 -8.17
CA ALA A 14 -18.95 6.12 -9.22
C ALA A 14 -17.56 6.21 -9.87
N ILE A 15 -17.50 5.80 -11.13
CA ILE A 15 -16.33 6.02 -11.98
C ILE A 15 -16.19 7.52 -12.17
N ARG A 16 -15.02 8.06 -11.90
CA ARG A 16 -14.74 9.47 -12.03
C ARG A 16 -13.73 9.69 -13.13
N PHE A 17 -14.07 10.59 -14.05
CA PHE A 17 -13.20 10.98 -15.18
C PHE A 17 -12.61 12.37 -15.00
N LEU A 18 -13.24 13.24 -14.21
CA LEU A 18 -12.82 14.62 -13.99
C LEU A 18 -12.36 14.90 -12.56
N GLY A 19 -12.63 13.98 -11.66
CA GLY A 19 -12.40 14.18 -10.23
C GLY A 19 -13.58 14.85 -9.52
N HIS A 20 -13.29 15.53 -8.41
CA HIS A 20 -14.27 16.23 -7.58
C HIS A 20 -13.60 17.33 -6.76
N ASP A 21 -14.38 18.33 -6.38
CA ASP A 21 -13.98 19.39 -5.46
C ASP A 21 -13.82 18.84 -4.02
N THR A 22 -13.28 19.69 -3.14
CA THR A 22 -13.06 19.33 -1.74
C THR A 22 -14.36 18.96 -1.04
N HIS A 23 -14.40 17.77 -0.46
CA HIS A 23 -15.46 17.28 0.39
C HIS A 23 -14.90 16.30 1.42
N GLN A 24 -15.75 15.82 2.34
CA GLN A 24 -15.45 14.81 3.33
C GLN A 24 -16.69 13.96 3.58
N HIS A 25 -16.51 12.77 4.15
CA HIS A 25 -17.60 11.85 4.50
C HIS A 25 -17.25 11.01 5.74
N ASP A 26 -18.25 10.34 6.28
CA ASP A 26 -18.15 9.61 7.56
C ASP A 26 -17.49 8.24 7.42
N GLU A 27 -17.47 7.68 6.23
CA GLU A 27 -16.87 6.38 5.98
C GLU A 27 -15.40 6.52 5.58
N PRO A 28 -14.54 5.58 6.01
CA PRO A 28 -13.21 5.46 5.44
C PRO A 28 -13.34 5.04 3.97
N HIS A 29 -12.46 5.56 3.12
CA HIS A 29 -12.54 5.19 1.73
C HIS A 29 -11.18 5.07 1.04
N LEU A 30 -11.18 4.41 -0.12
CA LEU A 30 -10.02 4.25 -0.96
C LEU A 30 -10.13 5.16 -2.17
N VAL A 31 -9.08 5.92 -2.47
CA VAL A 31 -8.90 6.55 -3.79
C VAL A 31 -8.01 5.63 -4.61
N TYR A 32 -8.50 5.14 -5.73
CA TYR A 32 -7.77 4.19 -6.60
C TYR A 32 -7.76 4.67 -8.04
N VAL A 33 -6.57 4.79 -8.65
CA VAL A 33 -6.42 5.18 -10.06
C VAL A 33 -6.43 3.93 -10.93
N VAL A 34 -7.42 3.82 -11.79
CA VAL A 34 -7.59 2.69 -12.72
C VAL A 34 -6.67 2.83 -13.92
N THR A 35 -6.63 4.03 -14.49
CA THR A 35 -5.78 4.38 -15.65
C THR A 35 -5.39 5.84 -15.61
N GLY A 36 -4.29 6.18 -16.26
CA GLY A 36 -3.77 7.55 -16.28
C GLY A 36 -3.12 7.97 -14.96
N THR A 37 -3.22 9.26 -14.65
CA THR A 37 -2.68 9.87 -13.43
C THR A 37 -3.73 10.78 -12.79
N ALA A 38 -3.62 10.96 -11.48
CA ALA A 38 -4.47 11.86 -10.72
C ALA A 38 -3.67 12.61 -9.65
N ARG A 39 -4.15 13.79 -9.26
CA ARG A 39 -3.66 14.56 -8.12
C ARG A 39 -4.73 14.55 -7.03
N LEU A 40 -4.35 14.03 -5.87
CA LEU A 40 -5.16 14.00 -4.67
C LEU A 40 -4.64 15.07 -3.71
N LEU A 41 -5.49 16.05 -3.37
CA LEU A 41 -5.27 16.93 -2.24
C LEU A 41 -6.03 16.33 -1.06
N ALA A 42 -5.34 15.95 0.02
CA ALA A 42 -5.97 15.35 1.20
C ALA A 42 -5.28 15.84 2.47
N ASP A 43 -6.09 16.30 3.44
CA ASP A 43 -5.62 16.82 4.73
C ASP A 43 -4.54 17.93 4.58
N GLY A 44 -4.61 18.74 3.51
CA GLY A 44 -3.67 19.81 3.22
C GLY A 44 -2.40 19.40 2.47
N GLU A 45 -2.21 18.11 2.18
CA GLU A 45 -1.05 17.59 1.43
C GLU A 45 -1.47 17.15 0.02
N GLU A 46 -0.59 17.34 -0.96
CA GLU A 46 -0.80 16.92 -2.35
C GLU A 46 -0.06 15.62 -2.66
N TRP A 47 -0.78 14.68 -3.28
CA TRP A 47 -0.30 13.36 -3.68
C TRP A 47 -0.49 13.18 -5.18
N GLN A 48 0.58 12.84 -5.89
CA GLN A 48 0.47 12.41 -7.29
C GLN A 48 0.34 10.88 -7.33
N LEU A 49 -0.71 10.41 -7.99
CA LEU A 49 -1.04 8.99 -8.11
C LEU A 49 -0.93 8.56 -9.56
N GLY A 50 -0.21 7.48 -9.79
CA GLY A 50 -0.15 6.81 -11.07
C GLY A 50 -1.16 5.67 -11.19
N ARG A 51 -1.15 5.01 -12.34
CA ARG A 51 -1.99 3.85 -12.61
C ARG A 51 -1.84 2.78 -11.54
N HIS A 52 -2.96 2.25 -11.06
CA HIS A 52 -3.08 1.20 -10.04
C HIS A 52 -2.63 1.61 -8.64
N GLU A 53 -2.24 2.86 -8.44
CA GLU A 53 -1.93 3.36 -7.12
C GLU A 53 -3.19 3.72 -6.34
N ALA A 54 -3.08 3.57 -5.02
CA ALA A 54 -4.18 3.82 -4.10
C ALA A 54 -3.73 4.62 -2.88
N VAL A 55 -4.66 5.43 -2.36
CA VAL A 55 -4.55 6.08 -1.06
C VAL A 55 -5.76 5.71 -0.22
N TRP A 56 -5.52 5.34 1.04
CA TRP A 56 -6.55 5.01 2.00
C TRP A 56 -6.78 6.19 2.94
N LEU A 57 -7.99 6.72 2.94
CA LEU A 57 -8.40 7.88 3.71
C LEU A 57 -9.24 7.45 4.92
N ALA A 58 -8.92 8.05 6.08
CA ALA A 58 -9.74 7.95 7.28
C ALA A 58 -11.06 8.74 7.11
N PRO A 59 -12.07 8.46 7.95
CA PRO A 59 -13.27 9.31 8.02
C PRO A 59 -12.92 10.78 8.25
N GLN A 60 -13.75 11.68 7.74
CA GLN A 60 -13.66 13.12 7.93
C GLN A 60 -12.33 13.74 7.45
N VAL A 61 -11.65 13.12 6.50
CA VAL A 61 -10.49 13.71 5.82
C VAL A 61 -11.01 14.60 4.68
N PRO A 62 -10.78 15.93 4.73
CA PRO A 62 -11.08 16.79 3.60
C PRO A 62 -10.20 16.41 2.43
N HIS A 63 -10.79 16.15 1.26
CA HIS A 63 -10.03 15.76 0.08
C HIS A 63 -10.69 16.20 -1.22
N ALA A 64 -9.85 16.47 -2.21
CA ALA A 64 -10.22 16.77 -3.59
C ALA A 64 -9.40 15.91 -4.54
N LEU A 65 -9.96 15.50 -5.64
CA LEU A 65 -9.30 14.70 -6.66
C LEU A 65 -9.39 15.40 -8.03
N ARG A 66 -8.25 15.52 -8.69
CA ARG A 66 -8.16 15.97 -10.09
C ARG A 66 -7.56 14.85 -10.92
N ILE A 67 -8.25 14.46 -11.98
CA ILE A 67 -7.83 13.37 -12.86
C ILE A 67 -7.35 14.01 -14.16
N GLU A 68 -6.16 13.62 -14.63
CA GLU A 68 -5.63 14.11 -15.90
C GLU A 68 -6.44 13.55 -17.09
N PRO A 69 -6.48 14.24 -18.24
CA PRO A 69 -7.24 13.80 -19.40
C PRO A 69 -6.94 12.35 -19.79
N GLY A 70 -7.99 11.56 -20.00
CA GLY A 70 -7.88 10.12 -20.29
C GLY A 70 -7.68 9.23 -19.07
N GLY A 71 -7.58 9.81 -17.89
CA GLY A 71 -7.52 9.07 -16.63
C GLY A 71 -8.88 8.64 -16.12
N MET A 72 -8.89 7.70 -15.20
CA MET A 72 -10.06 7.17 -14.51
C MET A 72 -9.70 6.76 -13.08
N ALA A 73 -10.53 7.13 -12.13
CA ALA A 73 -10.38 6.72 -10.74
C ALA A 73 -11.68 6.17 -10.15
N LEU A 74 -11.56 5.38 -9.09
CA LEU A 74 -12.65 4.87 -8.27
C LEU A 74 -12.44 5.28 -6.81
N GLY A 75 -13.54 5.55 -6.10
CA GLY A 75 -13.54 5.91 -4.69
C GLY A 75 -14.48 5.02 -3.87
N PRO A 76 -14.18 3.70 -3.72
CA PRO A 76 -15.05 2.82 -2.95
C PRO A 76 -15.00 3.15 -1.45
N TYR A 77 -16.18 3.22 -0.83
CA TYR A 77 -16.31 3.27 0.62
C TYR A 77 -15.95 1.93 1.23
N LEU A 78 -15.38 1.97 2.42
CA LEU A 78 -14.99 0.82 3.21
C LEU A 78 -15.93 0.60 4.38
N ASN A 79 -15.80 -0.50 5.12
CA ASN A 79 -16.57 -0.67 6.35
C ASN A 79 -16.05 0.29 7.43
N PRO A 80 -16.89 0.75 8.35
CA PRO A 80 -16.50 1.70 9.40
C PRO A 80 -15.30 1.25 10.25
N GLY A 81 -15.10 -0.07 10.39
CA GLY A 81 -13.97 -0.66 11.12
C GLY A 81 -12.68 -0.82 10.29
N ASP A 82 -12.72 -0.55 8.99
CA ASP A 82 -11.54 -0.64 8.12
C ASP A 82 -10.83 0.71 8.10
N LEU A 83 -10.11 1.03 9.19
CA LEU A 83 -9.45 2.31 9.39
C LEU A 83 -7.96 2.25 9.02
N PRO A 84 -7.44 3.28 8.32
CA PRO A 84 -6.00 3.42 8.09
C PRO A 84 -5.29 3.81 9.39
N ARG A 85 -3.98 3.61 9.44
CA ARG A 85 -3.15 4.01 10.61
C ARG A 85 -2.88 5.50 10.67
N ARG A 86 -2.99 6.18 9.56
CA ARG A 86 -2.84 7.64 9.42
C ARG A 86 -4.09 8.18 8.75
N ARG A 87 -4.40 9.45 8.99
CA ARG A 87 -5.54 10.10 8.34
C ARG A 87 -5.52 9.94 6.82
N VAL A 88 -4.33 10.08 6.23
CA VAL A 88 -4.04 9.79 4.82
C VAL A 88 -2.94 8.74 4.75
N GLN A 89 -3.21 7.58 4.16
CA GLN A 89 -2.27 6.48 4.06
C GLN A 89 -2.04 6.08 2.60
N PRO A 90 -0.94 6.54 1.97
CA PRO A 90 -0.56 6.08 0.64
C PRO A 90 -0.21 4.60 0.68
N LEU A 91 -0.70 3.85 -0.28
CA LEU A 91 -0.50 2.41 -0.41
C LEU A 91 0.41 2.05 -1.60
N GLY A 92 0.50 2.94 -2.61
CA GLY A 92 1.08 2.62 -3.89
C GLY A 92 0.24 1.59 -4.66
N ALA A 93 0.88 0.87 -5.58
CA ALA A 93 0.25 -0.22 -6.32
C ALA A 93 0.30 -1.53 -5.53
N VAL A 94 -0.83 -1.97 -4.99
CA VAL A 94 -0.99 -3.23 -4.25
C VAL A 94 -1.73 -4.24 -5.13
N PRO A 95 -1.09 -5.32 -5.63
CA PRO A 95 -1.72 -6.26 -6.57
C PRO A 95 -3.05 -6.82 -6.09
N ALA A 96 -3.20 -7.13 -4.80
CA ALA A 96 -4.46 -7.63 -4.28
C ALA A 96 -5.58 -6.57 -4.31
N ILE A 97 -5.25 -5.28 -4.20
CA ILE A 97 -6.21 -4.20 -4.42
C ILE A 97 -6.56 -4.13 -5.92
N VAL A 98 -5.54 -4.19 -6.80
CA VAL A 98 -5.73 -4.18 -8.26
C VAL A 98 -6.68 -5.31 -8.69
N GLU A 99 -6.47 -6.52 -8.17
CA GLU A 99 -7.32 -7.68 -8.47
C GLU A 99 -8.78 -7.44 -8.05
N VAL A 100 -9.02 -6.99 -6.82
CA VAL A 100 -10.37 -6.69 -6.33
C VAL A 100 -11.02 -5.58 -7.15
N MET A 101 -10.29 -4.49 -7.44
CA MET A 101 -10.82 -3.35 -8.17
C MET A 101 -11.09 -3.69 -9.64
N THR A 102 -10.24 -4.48 -10.29
CA THR A 102 -10.47 -4.95 -11.67
C THR A 102 -11.69 -5.85 -11.75
N THR A 103 -11.86 -6.75 -10.78
CA THR A 103 -13.02 -7.64 -10.70
C THR A 103 -14.31 -6.83 -10.46
N ALA A 104 -14.26 -5.84 -9.57
CA ALA A 104 -15.40 -4.95 -9.30
C ALA A 104 -15.78 -4.14 -10.53
N LEU A 105 -14.81 -3.62 -11.30
CA LEU A 105 -15.06 -2.93 -12.57
C LEU A 105 -15.75 -3.85 -13.59
N GLY A 106 -15.26 -5.08 -13.75
CA GLY A 106 -15.84 -6.05 -14.67
C GLY A 106 -17.26 -6.50 -14.28
N ALA A 107 -17.53 -6.62 -12.97
CA ALA A 107 -18.84 -6.98 -12.45
C ALA A 107 -19.84 -5.83 -12.49
N ALA A 108 -19.37 -4.57 -12.54
CA ALA A 108 -20.17 -3.35 -12.56
C ALA A 108 -21.36 -3.37 -11.56
N PRO A 109 -21.12 -3.60 -10.25
CA PRO A 109 -22.18 -3.74 -9.27
C PRO A 109 -23.01 -2.45 -9.20
N SER A 110 -24.34 -2.60 -9.24
CA SER A 110 -25.30 -1.49 -9.26
C SER A 110 -26.12 -1.36 -7.98
N THR A 111 -26.05 -2.35 -7.09
CA THR A 111 -26.76 -2.36 -5.80
C THR A 111 -25.78 -2.47 -4.63
N ARG A 112 -26.23 -2.03 -3.44
CA ARG A 112 -25.43 -2.17 -2.20
C ARG A 112 -25.10 -3.63 -1.89
N GLU A 113 -25.99 -4.54 -2.18
CA GLU A 113 -25.79 -5.98 -1.97
C GLU A 113 -24.67 -6.52 -2.87
N GLN A 114 -24.65 -6.10 -4.14
CA GLN A 114 -23.61 -6.49 -5.09
C GLN A 114 -22.24 -5.86 -4.77
N VAL A 115 -22.21 -4.68 -4.13
CA VAL A 115 -20.98 -4.01 -3.69
C VAL A 115 -20.36 -4.67 -2.46
N LEU A 116 -21.17 -5.24 -1.58
CA LEU A 116 -20.75 -5.75 -0.28
C LEU A 116 -19.60 -6.78 -0.34
N PRO A 117 -19.57 -7.75 -1.25
CA PRO A 117 -18.44 -8.69 -1.38
C PRO A 117 -17.11 -8.01 -1.71
N PHE A 118 -17.13 -6.98 -2.57
CA PHE A 118 -15.93 -6.21 -2.94
C PHE A 118 -15.45 -5.37 -1.77
N ARG A 119 -16.35 -4.72 -1.03
CA ARG A 119 -16.03 -3.96 0.19
C ARG A 119 -15.39 -4.87 1.25
N GLN A 120 -15.94 -6.06 1.46
CA GLN A 120 -15.37 -7.04 2.38
C GLN A 120 -14.00 -7.56 1.92
N ALA A 121 -13.83 -7.78 0.61
CA ALA A 121 -12.55 -8.20 0.04
C ALA A 121 -11.48 -7.10 0.21
N LEU A 122 -11.81 -5.84 -0.10
CA LEU A 122 -10.93 -4.69 0.14
C LEU A 122 -10.57 -4.57 1.62
N GLY A 123 -11.53 -4.65 2.53
CA GLY A 123 -11.27 -4.60 3.97
C GLY A 123 -10.31 -5.69 4.43
N ARG A 124 -10.43 -6.93 3.92
CA ARG A 124 -9.46 -8.01 4.23
C ARG A 124 -8.07 -7.68 3.73
N VAL A 125 -7.94 -7.19 2.49
CA VAL A 125 -6.66 -6.79 1.91
C VAL A 125 -6.04 -5.65 2.71
N LEU A 126 -6.81 -4.60 3.00
CA LEU A 126 -6.35 -3.42 3.71
C LEU A 126 -5.92 -3.73 5.14
N ARG A 127 -6.64 -4.59 5.86
CA ARG A 127 -6.20 -5.09 7.18
C ARG A 127 -4.89 -5.86 7.09
N GLY A 128 -4.68 -6.63 6.04
CA GLY A 128 -3.41 -7.31 5.77
C GLY A 128 -2.26 -6.32 5.51
N VAL A 129 -2.50 -5.30 4.70
CA VAL A 129 -1.53 -4.24 4.39
C VAL A 129 -1.28 -3.36 5.62
N SER A 130 -2.30 -3.04 6.40
CA SER A 130 -2.16 -2.17 7.57
C SER A 130 -1.40 -2.81 8.73
N ARG A 131 -1.25 -4.13 8.76
CA ARG A 131 -0.34 -4.80 9.71
C ARG A 131 1.14 -4.49 9.44
N GLN A 132 1.46 -4.14 8.19
CA GLN A 132 2.82 -3.79 7.79
C GLN A 132 2.99 -2.26 7.83
N TYR A 133 4.02 -1.78 8.49
CA TYR A 133 4.35 -0.35 8.52
C TYR A 133 4.84 0.13 7.15
N PHE A 134 5.66 -0.69 6.49
CA PHE A 134 6.08 -0.48 5.12
C PHE A 134 5.34 -1.49 4.22
N PRO A 135 4.40 -1.07 3.39
CA PRO A 135 3.72 -1.97 2.49
C PRO A 135 4.71 -2.71 1.59
N ILE A 136 4.62 -4.02 1.57
CA ILE A 136 5.34 -4.90 0.65
C ILE A 136 4.36 -5.87 0.01
N VAL A 137 4.57 -6.13 -1.26
CA VAL A 137 3.75 -7.05 -2.04
C VAL A 137 4.65 -8.20 -2.50
N LEU A 138 4.11 -9.42 -2.49
CA LEU A 138 4.80 -10.56 -3.09
C LEU A 138 4.58 -10.54 -4.60
N PRO A 139 5.62 -10.78 -5.40
CA PRO A 139 5.48 -10.96 -6.84
C PRO A 139 4.47 -12.07 -7.19
N THR A 140 3.82 -11.95 -8.34
CA THR A 140 2.88 -12.93 -8.87
C THR A 140 3.59 -14.05 -9.63
N HIS A 141 4.71 -13.74 -10.31
CA HIS A 141 5.53 -14.72 -11.03
C HIS A 141 5.96 -15.87 -10.10
N PRO A 142 5.62 -17.14 -10.40
CA PRO A 142 5.75 -18.25 -9.44
C PRO A 142 7.15 -18.43 -8.87
N ALA A 143 8.18 -18.43 -9.71
CA ALA A 143 9.57 -18.61 -9.27
C ALA A 143 10.06 -17.42 -8.44
N VAL A 144 9.72 -16.18 -8.83
CA VAL A 144 10.12 -14.97 -8.09
C VAL A 144 9.36 -14.85 -6.77
N ARG A 145 8.11 -15.29 -6.74
CA ARG A 145 7.32 -15.38 -5.50
C ARG A 145 7.90 -16.40 -4.51
N ALA A 146 8.36 -17.55 -5.00
CA ALA A 146 9.05 -18.55 -4.18
C ALA A 146 10.37 -17.99 -3.62
N LEU A 147 11.17 -17.35 -4.48
CA LEU A 147 12.39 -16.65 -4.11
C LEU A 147 12.12 -15.55 -3.06
N ALA A 148 11.06 -14.76 -3.24
CA ALA A 148 10.68 -13.72 -2.29
C ALA A 148 10.35 -14.31 -0.90
N ARG A 149 9.58 -15.39 -0.86
CA ARG A 149 9.28 -16.10 0.41
C ARG A 149 10.55 -16.65 1.07
N GLU A 150 11.48 -17.16 0.30
CA GLU A 150 12.77 -17.62 0.81
C GLU A 150 13.60 -16.46 1.34
N ALA A 151 13.66 -15.34 0.64
CA ALA A 151 14.34 -14.11 1.07
C ALA A 151 13.82 -13.53 2.39
N LEU A 152 12.55 -13.77 2.73
CA LEU A 152 11.97 -13.40 4.02
C LEU A 152 12.44 -14.32 5.17
N ARG A 153 12.69 -15.59 4.86
CA ARG A 153 13.17 -16.57 5.85
C ARG A 153 14.69 -16.51 6.04
N THR A 154 15.43 -16.32 4.95
CA THR A 154 16.90 -16.33 4.96
C THR A 154 17.46 -14.91 4.98
N ARG A 155 17.89 -14.45 6.17
CA ARG A 155 18.35 -13.06 6.36
C ARG A 155 19.67 -12.73 5.66
N THR A 156 20.51 -13.73 5.40
CA THR A 156 21.88 -13.57 4.88
C THR A 156 22.06 -13.96 3.42
N ALA A 157 21.07 -14.64 2.80
CA ALA A 157 21.17 -15.06 1.40
C ALA A 157 21.28 -13.85 0.46
N THR A 158 22.25 -13.88 -0.45
CA THR A 158 22.39 -12.84 -1.49
C THR A 158 21.37 -13.03 -2.60
N LEU A 159 21.15 -11.99 -3.41
CA LEU A 159 20.25 -12.11 -4.57
C LEU A 159 20.77 -13.12 -5.58
N GLU A 160 22.09 -13.14 -5.78
CA GLU A 160 22.77 -14.06 -6.72
C GLU A 160 22.48 -15.51 -6.33
N ARG A 161 22.62 -15.84 -5.03
CA ARG A 161 22.35 -17.20 -4.53
C ARG A 161 20.88 -17.55 -4.69
N LEU A 162 19.97 -16.67 -4.22
CA LEU A 162 18.54 -16.89 -4.35
C LEU A 162 18.10 -17.06 -5.81
N ALA A 163 18.64 -16.26 -6.71
CA ALA A 163 18.34 -16.36 -8.13
C ALA A 163 18.83 -17.70 -8.73
N ALA A 164 20.05 -18.12 -8.39
CA ALA A 164 20.59 -19.40 -8.81
C ALA A 164 19.76 -20.59 -8.31
N ASP A 165 19.35 -20.59 -7.05
CA ASP A 165 18.51 -21.63 -6.44
C ASP A 165 17.15 -21.77 -7.15
N HIS A 166 16.65 -20.67 -7.75
CA HIS A 166 15.42 -20.63 -8.54
C HIS A 166 15.65 -20.64 -10.08
N ARG A 167 16.85 -20.96 -10.55
CA ARG A 167 17.22 -21.03 -11.97
C ARG A 167 16.94 -19.76 -12.76
N MET A 168 17.15 -18.60 -12.14
CA MET A 168 16.97 -17.29 -12.72
C MET A 168 18.26 -16.47 -12.64
N SER A 169 18.43 -15.52 -13.55
CA SER A 169 19.50 -14.52 -13.38
C SER A 169 19.06 -13.42 -12.40
N PRO A 170 19.99 -12.81 -11.65
CA PRO A 170 19.67 -11.66 -10.78
C PRO A 170 18.96 -10.51 -11.51
N ARG A 171 19.33 -10.28 -12.78
CA ARG A 171 18.71 -9.25 -13.63
C ARG A 171 17.24 -9.55 -13.94
N GLN A 172 16.89 -10.81 -14.21
CA GLN A 172 15.50 -11.22 -14.41
C GLN A 172 14.67 -11.04 -13.13
N VAL A 173 15.22 -11.46 -11.99
CA VAL A 173 14.56 -11.28 -10.70
C VAL A 173 14.32 -9.80 -10.42
N GLN A 174 15.33 -8.94 -10.58
CA GLN A 174 15.20 -7.48 -10.37
C GLN A 174 14.13 -6.86 -11.26
N ARG A 175 14.08 -7.24 -12.54
CA ARG A 175 13.07 -6.75 -13.48
C ARG A 175 11.66 -7.14 -13.02
N VAL A 176 11.43 -8.41 -12.71
CA VAL A 176 10.11 -8.89 -12.26
C VAL A 176 9.70 -8.20 -10.95
N PHE A 177 10.64 -8.04 -10.00
CA PHE A 177 10.34 -7.31 -8.77
C PHE A 177 9.89 -5.87 -9.04
N LEU A 178 10.59 -5.14 -9.90
CA LEU A 178 10.24 -3.77 -10.23
C LEU A 178 8.89 -3.69 -10.95
N ASP A 179 8.68 -4.57 -11.94
CA ASP A 179 7.46 -4.59 -12.76
C ASP A 179 6.21 -4.96 -11.94
N GLU A 180 6.32 -5.93 -11.04
CA GLU A 180 5.17 -6.46 -10.30
C GLU A 180 4.95 -5.85 -8.91
N THR A 181 5.99 -5.29 -8.29
CA THR A 181 5.89 -4.72 -6.94
C THR A 181 6.16 -3.22 -6.87
N GLY A 182 6.63 -2.61 -7.97
CA GLY A 182 7.07 -1.22 -8.00
C GLY A 182 8.36 -0.95 -7.21
N LEU A 183 9.01 -2.00 -6.68
CA LEU A 183 10.18 -1.86 -5.84
C LEU A 183 11.34 -2.72 -6.35
N PRO A 184 12.59 -2.19 -6.39
CA PRO A 184 13.76 -3.04 -6.53
C PRO A 184 13.83 -4.06 -5.39
N PHE A 185 14.30 -5.28 -5.67
CA PHE A 185 14.39 -6.37 -4.68
C PHE A 185 15.04 -5.96 -3.35
N THR A 186 16.14 -5.20 -3.42
CA THR A 186 16.86 -4.75 -2.22
C THR A 186 15.99 -3.84 -1.33
N ARG A 187 15.24 -2.90 -1.94
CA ARG A 187 14.34 -2.00 -1.21
C ARG A 187 13.16 -2.77 -0.64
N TRP A 188 12.56 -3.65 -1.42
CA TRP A 188 11.50 -4.54 -0.98
C TRP A 188 11.92 -5.38 0.23
N ARG A 189 13.10 -6.01 0.15
CA ARG A 189 13.66 -6.82 1.24
C ARG A 189 13.96 -6.00 2.50
N ASN A 190 14.49 -4.79 2.33
CA ASN A 190 14.73 -3.89 3.45
C ASN A 190 13.43 -3.47 4.14
N ARG A 191 12.37 -3.17 3.39
CA ARG A 191 11.03 -2.90 3.95
C ARG A 191 10.51 -4.09 4.75
N ALA A 192 10.64 -5.30 4.23
CA ALA A 192 10.24 -6.50 4.94
C ALA A 192 10.97 -6.66 6.29
N ARG A 193 12.28 -6.42 6.30
CA ARG A 193 13.09 -6.45 7.52
C ARG A 193 12.68 -5.36 8.52
N MET A 194 12.45 -4.16 8.03
CA MET A 194 12.01 -3.04 8.87
C MET A 194 10.61 -3.27 9.45
N ASN A 195 9.70 -3.94 8.75
CA ASN A 195 8.39 -4.33 9.31
C ASN A 195 8.55 -5.20 10.56
N ALA A 196 9.47 -6.16 10.56
CA ALA A 196 9.75 -6.99 11.75
C ALA A 196 10.30 -6.15 12.91
N ALA A 197 11.15 -5.15 12.63
CA ALA A 197 11.61 -4.21 13.66
C ALA A 197 10.47 -3.36 14.21
N VAL A 198 9.62 -2.81 13.34
CA VAL A 198 8.48 -1.98 13.74
C VAL A 198 7.49 -2.78 14.58
N GLU A 199 7.18 -4.01 14.21
CA GLU A 199 6.32 -4.91 14.99
C GLU A 199 6.88 -5.12 16.40
N HIS A 200 8.19 -5.39 16.51
CA HIS A 200 8.88 -5.56 17.79
C HIS A 200 8.81 -4.28 18.65
N LEU A 201 9.09 -3.11 18.06
CA LEU A 201 9.08 -1.83 18.77
C LEU A 201 7.67 -1.42 19.22
N ARG A 202 6.64 -1.69 18.41
CA ARG A 202 5.25 -1.46 18.77
C ARG A 202 4.76 -2.36 19.91
N GLY A 203 5.34 -3.53 20.03
CA GLY A 203 5.14 -4.44 21.17
C GLY A 203 5.89 -4.04 22.44
N GLY A 204 6.52 -2.85 22.47
CA GLY A 204 7.31 -2.37 23.62
C GLY A 204 8.72 -2.98 23.69
N GLY A 205 9.18 -3.59 22.61
CA GLY A 205 10.50 -4.22 22.56
C GLY A 205 11.65 -3.22 22.42
N GLU A 206 12.83 -3.62 22.84
CA GLU A 206 14.06 -2.83 22.83
C GLU A 206 14.62 -2.60 21.43
N LEU A 207 15.17 -1.39 21.15
CA LEU A 207 15.80 -1.03 19.87
C LEU A 207 16.91 -2.00 19.45
N THR A 208 17.69 -2.51 20.40
CA THR A 208 18.77 -3.47 20.11
C THR A 208 18.21 -4.81 19.65
N ALA A 209 17.14 -5.28 20.28
CA ALA A 209 16.46 -6.51 19.90
C ALA A 209 15.74 -6.34 18.55
N ALA A 210 15.10 -5.19 18.31
CA ALA A 210 14.49 -4.84 17.02
C ALA A 210 15.53 -4.83 15.89
N ALA A 211 16.73 -4.25 16.11
CA ALA A 211 17.80 -4.24 15.13
C ALA A 211 18.23 -5.67 14.76
N ARG A 212 18.45 -6.52 15.76
CA ARG A 212 18.75 -7.96 15.56
C ARG A 212 17.64 -8.67 14.82
N ALA A 213 16.39 -8.47 15.22
CA ALA A 213 15.22 -9.07 14.57
C ALA A 213 15.12 -8.69 13.10
N ALA A 214 15.49 -7.48 12.74
CA ALA A 214 15.51 -6.99 11.37
C ALA A 214 16.80 -7.30 10.59
N GLY A 215 17.79 -7.93 11.23
CA GLY A 215 19.08 -8.27 10.60
C GLY A 215 20.01 -7.07 10.41
N TYR A 216 19.89 -6.05 11.25
CA TYR A 216 20.84 -4.94 11.31
C TYR A 216 21.92 -5.22 12.36
N ALA A 217 23.17 -4.94 12.00
CA ALA A 217 24.31 -5.13 12.89
C ALA A 217 24.28 -4.17 14.10
N THR A 218 23.69 -3.00 13.93
CA THR A 218 23.68 -1.94 14.95
C THR A 218 22.31 -1.27 15.05
N ARG A 219 21.97 -0.80 16.25
CA ARG A 219 20.82 0.05 16.53
C ARG A 219 20.80 1.32 15.63
N ALA A 220 21.97 1.98 15.50
CA ALA A 220 22.11 3.17 14.66
C ALA A 220 21.83 2.87 13.17
N GLY A 221 22.21 1.70 12.68
CA GLY A 221 21.93 1.24 11.33
C GLY A 221 20.43 1.08 11.09
N LEU A 222 19.71 0.45 12.02
CA LEU A 222 18.25 0.34 11.96
C LEU A 222 17.59 1.72 11.97
N LEU A 223 17.96 2.60 12.92
CA LEU A 223 17.36 3.92 13.06
C LEU A 223 17.52 4.77 11.78
N ARG A 224 18.71 4.77 11.17
CA ARG A 224 18.94 5.45 9.89
C ARG A 224 18.10 4.87 8.75
N ALA A 225 17.95 3.56 8.71
CA ALA A 225 17.12 2.90 7.69
C ALA A 225 15.64 3.23 7.87
N LEU A 226 15.13 3.16 9.10
CA LEU A 226 13.76 3.54 9.44
C LEU A 226 13.49 5.01 9.11
N SER A 227 14.38 5.92 9.52
CA SER A 227 14.22 7.35 9.24
C SER A 227 14.18 7.65 7.75
N ARG A 228 15.09 7.08 6.98
CA ARG A 228 15.14 7.26 5.52
C ARG A 228 13.90 6.76 4.81
N GLU A 229 13.34 5.61 5.24
CA GLU A 229 12.19 5.00 4.56
C GLU A 229 10.85 5.53 5.06
N SER A 230 10.76 5.98 6.33
CA SER A 230 9.52 6.50 6.93
C SER A 230 9.41 8.03 6.90
N GLY A 231 10.52 8.74 6.70
CA GLY A 231 10.58 10.20 6.88
C GLY A 231 10.59 10.65 8.35
N VAL A 232 10.46 9.72 9.31
CA VAL A 232 10.47 10.06 10.74
C VAL A 232 11.88 10.40 11.19
N PRO A 233 12.11 11.55 11.87
CA PRO A 233 13.45 11.91 12.36
C PRO A 233 14.06 10.88 13.29
N VAL A 234 15.37 10.67 13.20
CA VAL A 234 16.10 9.72 14.07
C VAL A 234 15.93 10.06 15.54
N SER A 235 15.86 11.36 15.91
CA SER A 235 15.61 11.80 17.28
C SER A 235 14.29 11.27 17.83
N ALA A 236 13.22 11.40 17.07
CA ALA A 236 11.89 10.89 17.46
C ALA A 236 11.89 9.35 17.59
N LEU A 237 12.52 8.64 16.64
CA LEU A 237 12.69 7.18 16.69
C LEU A 237 13.55 6.71 17.87
N THR A 238 14.41 7.58 18.41
CA THR A 238 15.27 7.25 19.56
C THR A 238 14.56 7.50 20.89
N SER A 239 13.79 8.59 20.99
CA SER A 239 13.09 8.98 22.23
C SER A 239 11.84 8.15 22.48
N ASP A 240 11.01 7.96 21.48
CA ASP A 240 9.77 7.15 21.55
C ASP A 240 9.55 6.41 20.22
N PRO A 241 10.21 5.28 20.00
CA PRO A 241 10.07 4.51 18.77
C PRO A 241 8.62 4.09 18.49
N ALA A 242 7.91 3.70 19.54
CA ALA A 242 6.55 3.19 19.45
C ALA A 242 5.57 4.31 19.04
N GLY A 243 5.61 5.44 19.73
CA GLY A 243 4.81 6.61 19.41
C GLY A 243 5.16 7.21 18.02
N ALA A 244 6.46 7.34 17.72
CA ALA A 244 6.94 7.84 16.42
C ALA A 244 6.51 6.96 15.23
N LEU A 245 6.34 5.65 15.45
CA LEU A 245 5.87 4.69 14.45
C LEU A 245 4.35 4.44 14.52
N GLY A 246 3.61 5.21 15.33
CA GLY A 246 2.15 5.12 15.39
C GLY A 246 1.64 3.88 16.10
N ALA A 247 2.24 3.50 17.21
CA ALA A 247 1.86 2.37 18.07
C ALA A 247 0.91 2.78 19.22
N ARG A 248 -0.02 3.70 18.96
CA ARG A 248 -1.14 3.95 19.87
C ARG A 248 -2.46 3.66 19.21
#